data_b2f0f76191a89de75874b523e61d29f8
#
_entry.id   b2f0f76191a89de75874b523e61d29f8
#
_cell.length_a   1.000
_cell.length_b   1.000
_cell.length_c   1.000
_cell.angle_alpha   90.00
_cell.angle_beta   90.00
_cell.angle_gamma   90.00
#
_symmetry.space_group_name_H-M   'P 1'
#
loop_
_entity.id
_entity.type
_entity.pdbx_description
1 polymer ?
#
loop_
_entity_poly.entity_id
_entity_poly.type
_entity_poly.pdbx_seq_one_letter_code
_entity_poly.pdbx_strand_id
1 'polypeptide(L)'
;MAHFLQYVITDAKKGPAVKKILFINPSLRLHSKTKYLPVGLASVMTYLSHNGIEADLLDVDIHALEDDQVENYLEKNKYDIFLSGSIITHYKWMKWLCRTIKKNNPNSTIIIGNSVGGSVPELFLNNSPADIIVKGEGEITTFEIVTKLLLGQDWRSIEGIFYKNTDGKVVGNSTRKGKKKLDEFPLIDWSKFDTEAYFKKNYADAKGLEGKEIRAMPVVTARGCAFRCTFCHFVFWNDPYRYRSPSNILTEVKRNIDLYNCNYISFWDDLSFASLPQAERFADAVIESGLEFNWSAAVRVDLFGNPKHEFKRRLNVAKKFKKAGCVSLGFSLESANQQILEMMNKRIEAKYFLEQVKILDEVNITSMISVVFWYFIETAETINETFEMCREAKIYPSMGYLLPLPDTEMYEYALKHQFIIDEDRYLDSITERQDLCINMTTLGDQEVRELIAEGAEKLNAELEIGLNAESLLKTGGYNKHTNKKRIKKFKREDNSLILNYSEAEFVQF
;
A
#
# COMPACT_ATOMS: atom_id res chain seq x y z
N MET A 1 -11.76 20.46 25.05
CA MET A 1 -10.40 19.92 24.86
C MET A 1 -9.50 20.88 24.07
N ALA A 2 -9.90 21.39 22.91
CA ALA A 2 -9.12 22.39 22.15
C ALA A 2 -8.79 23.69 22.94
N HIS A 3 -9.72 24.21 23.75
CA HIS A 3 -9.47 25.36 24.62
C HIS A 3 -8.46 25.09 25.75
N PHE A 4 -8.33 23.85 26.21
CA PHE A 4 -7.39 23.47 27.26
C PHE A 4 -5.95 23.39 26.73
N LEU A 5 -5.75 22.90 25.52
CA LEU A 5 -4.46 22.87 24.84
C LEU A 5 -3.98 24.27 24.44
N GLN A 6 -4.87 25.16 24.04
CA GLN A 6 -4.56 26.56 23.76
C GLN A 6 -4.08 27.32 25.03
N TYR A 7 -4.62 26.94 26.20
CA TYR A 7 -4.16 27.49 27.50
C TYR A 7 -2.77 26.98 27.86
N VAL A 8 -2.46 25.70 27.61
CA VAL A 8 -1.14 25.11 27.88
C VAL A 8 -0.06 25.68 26.96
N ILE A 9 -0.39 25.98 25.68
CA ILE A 9 0.56 26.58 24.71
C ILE A 9 0.83 28.06 25.00
N THR A 10 -0.14 28.80 25.56
CA THR A 10 0.05 30.24 25.91
C THR A 10 0.81 30.45 27.21
N ASP A 11 0.77 29.49 28.14
CA ASP A 11 1.55 29.56 29.39
C ASP A 11 3.02 29.09 29.24
N ALA A 12 3.35 28.43 28.10
CA ALA A 12 4.70 27.94 27.78
C ALA A 12 5.73 29.04 27.48
N LYS A 13 5.39 30.32 27.56
CA LYS A 13 6.39 31.42 27.47
C LYS A 13 7.35 31.49 28.65
N LYS A 14 7.22 30.61 29.68
CA LYS A 14 8.14 30.44 30.81
C LYS A 14 8.41 28.99 31.19
N GLY A 15 8.10 28.01 30.31
CA GLY A 15 8.28 26.59 30.55
C GLY A 15 9.49 25.96 29.83
N PRO A 16 9.77 24.66 30.06
CA PRO A 16 10.87 23.96 29.38
C PRO A 16 10.76 24.09 27.85
N ALA A 17 11.91 24.10 27.17
CA ALA A 17 11.99 24.25 25.70
C ALA A 17 10.96 23.37 24.99
N VAL A 18 10.22 23.95 24.02
CA VAL A 18 9.22 23.23 23.24
C VAL A 18 9.91 22.06 22.53
N LYS A 19 9.48 20.84 22.84
CA LYS A 19 10.03 19.63 22.20
C LYS A 19 9.78 19.66 20.70
N LYS A 20 10.83 19.37 19.93
CA LYS A 20 10.78 19.29 18.48
C LYS A 20 10.43 17.89 18.01
N ILE A 21 9.54 17.81 17.04
CA ILE A 21 9.00 16.56 16.51
C ILE A 21 9.36 16.45 15.02
N LEU A 22 9.90 15.29 14.61
CA LEU A 22 10.19 14.99 13.21
C LEU A 22 9.47 13.74 12.76
N PHE A 23 8.70 13.85 11.68
CA PHE A 23 8.28 12.72 10.90
C PHE A 23 9.31 12.39 9.82
N ILE A 24 9.59 11.12 9.62
CA ILE A 24 10.46 10.64 8.54
C ILE A 24 9.65 9.75 7.61
N ASN A 25 9.49 10.16 6.35
CA ASN A 25 8.92 9.35 5.30
C ASN A 25 10.03 8.54 4.64
N PRO A 26 10.13 7.21 4.88
CA PRO A 26 11.16 6.36 4.31
C PRO A 26 10.92 6.09 2.83
N SER A 27 11.98 5.72 2.09
CA SER A 27 11.86 5.29 0.71
C SER A 27 12.01 3.78 0.58
N LEU A 28 10.98 3.10 0.13
CA LEU A 28 11.06 1.67 -0.19
C LEU A 28 11.91 1.40 -1.45
N ARG A 29 11.92 2.35 -2.37
CA ARG A 29 12.61 2.26 -3.67
C ARG A 29 13.23 3.60 -3.99
N LEU A 30 14.43 3.82 -3.47
CA LEU A 30 15.08 5.12 -3.49
C LEU A 30 15.21 5.69 -4.92
N HIS A 31 15.58 4.85 -5.88
CA HIS A 31 15.81 5.26 -7.26
C HIS A 31 14.62 5.05 -8.19
N SER A 32 13.46 4.65 -7.66
CA SER A 32 12.25 4.53 -8.49
C SER A 32 11.88 5.87 -9.13
N LYS A 33 11.55 5.82 -10.41
CA LYS A 33 10.98 6.98 -11.12
C LYS A 33 9.57 7.30 -10.68
N THR A 34 8.87 6.32 -10.10
CA THR A 34 7.51 6.48 -9.61
C THR A 34 7.50 6.63 -8.09
N LYS A 35 6.88 7.69 -7.59
CA LYS A 35 6.73 8.00 -6.17
C LYS A 35 5.27 8.24 -5.82
N TYR A 36 4.88 7.85 -4.61
CA TYR A 36 3.51 7.99 -4.14
C TYR A 36 3.45 8.76 -2.82
N LEU A 37 2.49 9.67 -2.71
CA LEU A 37 2.22 10.40 -1.48
C LEU A 37 1.92 9.42 -0.32
N PRO A 38 2.59 9.51 0.83
CA PRO A 38 2.51 8.55 1.92
C PRO A 38 1.25 8.76 2.77
N VAL A 39 0.12 8.21 2.33
CA VAL A 39 -1.22 8.42 2.91
C VAL A 39 -1.26 8.14 4.41
N GLY A 40 -0.70 7.03 4.88
CA GLY A 40 -0.74 6.64 6.28
C GLY A 40 0.02 7.63 7.19
N LEU A 41 1.22 8.03 6.78
CA LEU A 41 2.03 9.00 7.50
C LEU A 41 1.35 10.38 7.49
N ALA A 42 0.85 10.81 6.33
CA ALA A 42 0.14 12.08 6.19
C ALA A 42 -1.15 12.13 7.03
N SER A 43 -1.88 11.02 7.15
CA SER A 43 -3.06 10.93 8.02
C SER A 43 -2.72 11.16 9.48
N VAL A 44 -1.64 10.52 9.98
CA VAL A 44 -1.18 10.72 11.38
C VAL A 44 -0.70 12.16 11.59
N MET A 45 0.09 12.72 10.67
CA MET A 45 0.55 14.12 10.75
C MET A 45 -0.63 15.09 10.77
N THR A 46 -1.61 14.89 9.88
CA THR A 46 -2.83 15.71 9.82
C THR A 46 -3.61 15.65 11.13
N TYR A 47 -3.74 14.45 11.72
CA TYR A 47 -4.45 14.30 12.99
C TYR A 47 -3.76 15.04 14.13
N LEU A 48 -2.43 15.02 14.20
CA LEU A 48 -1.64 15.78 15.17
C LEU A 48 -1.83 17.28 14.97
N SER A 49 -1.63 17.79 13.75
CA SER A 49 -1.78 19.20 13.41
C SER A 49 -3.19 19.73 13.65
N HIS A 50 -4.23 18.95 13.28
CA HIS A 50 -5.62 19.28 13.57
C HIS A 50 -5.91 19.46 15.08
N ASN A 51 -5.13 18.76 15.93
CA ASN A 51 -5.21 18.87 17.38
C ASN A 51 -4.13 19.81 17.98
N GLY A 52 -3.49 20.66 17.16
CA GLY A 52 -2.58 21.71 17.60
C GLY A 52 -1.15 21.25 17.88
N ILE A 53 -0.74 20.08 17.41
CA ILE A 53 0.64 19.58 17.53
C ILE A 53 1.31 19.66 16.16
N GLU A 54 2.27 20.59 16.02
CA GLU A 54 3.04 20.75 14.80
C GLU A 54 4.29 19.87 14.80
N ALA A 55 4.67 19.39 13.61
CA ALA A 55 5.85 18.57 13.40
C ALA A 55 6.51 18.90 12.06
N ASP A 56 7.82 18.71 12.00
CA ASP A 56 8.58 18.78 10.75
C ASP A 56 8.49 17.45 9.99
N LEU A 57 8.83 17.48 8.70
CA LEU A 57 8.88 16.32 7.82
C LEU A 57 10.25 16.22 7.16
N LEU A 58 10.88 15.06 7.24
CA LEU A 58 11.98 14.63 6.39
C LEU A 58 11.45 13.62 5.38
N ASP A 59 11.25 14.04 4.16
CA ASP A 59 10.75 13.17 3.09
C ASP A 59 11.92 12.54 2.31
N VAL A 60 12.38 11.38 2.78
CA VAL A 60 13.49 10.64 2.17
C VAL A 60 13.11 10.14 0.78
N ASP A 61 11.84 9.80 0.57
CA ASP A 61 11.38 9.17 -0.67
C ASP A 61 11.39 10.15 -1.84
N ILE A 62 10.70 11.29 -1.72
CA ILE A 62 10.59 12.23 -2.85
C ILE A 62 11.91 12.91 -3.18
N HIS A 63 12.74 13.15 -2.16
CA HIS A 63 14.06 13.77 -2.33
C HIS A 63 15.17 12.77 -2.67
N ALA A 64 14.85 11.46 -2.70
CA ALA A 64 15.77 10.36 -2.97
C ALA A 64 17.08 10.48 -2.16
N LEU A 65 16.94 10.69 -0.82
CA LEU A 65 18.08 10.89 0.06
C LEU A 65 18.77 9.54 0.35
N GLU A 66 20.05 9.48 0.05
CA GLU A 66 20.90 8.33 0.40
C GLU A 66 21.12 8.26 1.92
N ASP A 67 21.53 7.10 2.41
CA ASP A 67 21.70 6.85 3.85
C ASP A 67 22.63 7.84 4.54
N ASP A 68 23.73 8.24 3.88
CA ASP A 68 24.67 9.23 4.38
C ASP A 68 24.06 10.66 4.45
N GLN A 69 23.16 10.98 3.52
CA GLN A 69 22.45 12.27 3.53
C GLN A 69 21.41 12.30 4.67
N VAL A 70 20.72 11.19 4.92
CA VAL A 70 19.79 11.05 6.06
C VAL A 70 20.58 11.18 7.37
N GLU A 71 21.70 10.47 7.51
CA GLU A 71 22.57 10.55 8.71
C GLU A 71 23.07 11.98 8.92
N ASN A 72 23.56 12.65 7.90
CA ASN A 72 24.05 14.04 7.94
C ASN A 72 22.94 15.04 8.36
N TYR A 73 21.70 14.79 7.88
CA TYR A 73 20.56 15.59 8.33
C TYR A 73 20.29 15.42 9.82
N LEU A 74 20.31 14.19 10.33
CA LEU A 74 20.08 13.86 11.74
C LEU A 74 21.21 14.33 12.65
N GLU A 75 22.43 14.41 12.15
CA GLU A 75 23.56 14.98 12.88
C GLU A 75 23.39 16.49 13.09
N LYS A 76 23.00 17.21 12.05
CA LYS A 76 22.85 18.68 12.06
C LYS A 76 21.60 19.17 12.73
N ASN A 77 20.53 18.38 12.74
CA ASN A 77 19.22 18.76 13.25
C ASN A 77 18.83 17.92 14.47
N LYS A 78 18.53 18.58 15.58
CA LYS A 78 18.18 17.93 16.84
C LYS A 78 16.69 17.97 17.06
N TYR A 79 16.14 16.79 17.38
CA TYR A 79 14.72 16.56 17.66
C TYR A 79 14.57 15.70 18.94
N ASP A 80 13.45 15.88 19.63
CA ASP A 80 13.12 15.14 20.85
C ASP A 80 12.28 13.90 20.56
N ILE A 81 11.44 13.95 19.53
CA ILE A 81 10.50 12.89 19.17
C ILE A 81 10.62 12.62 17.66
N PHE A 82 10.86 11.38 17.31
CA PHE A 82 10.90 10.90 15.94
C PHE A 82 9.76 9.94 15.67
N LEU A 83 9.07 10.14 14.57
CA LEU A 83 7.98 9.27 14.13
C LEU A 83 8.27 8.78 12.72
N SER A 84 8.13 7.49 12.51
CA SER A 84 8.25 6.87 11.19
C SER A 84 7.42 5.59 11.13
N GLY A 85 7.28 5.03 9.94
CA GLY A 85 6.62 3.75 9.73
C GLY A 85 6.72 3.34 8.28
N SER A 86 6.83 2.05 8.05
CA SER A 86 6.92 1.47 6.72
C SER A 86 6.30 0.08 6.70
N ILE A 87 6.20 -0.51 5.51
CA ILE A 87 5.79 -1.91 5.37
C ILE A 87 6.92 -2.84 5.83
N ILE A 88 6.58 -4.08 6.15
CA ILE A 88 7.49 -5.07 6.75
C ILE A 88 8.73 -5.36 5.90
N THR A 89 8.63 -5.29 4.58
CA THR A 89 9.78 -5.49 3.67
C THR A 89 10.88 -4.42 3.81
N HIS A 90 10.63 -3.38 4.57
CA HIS A 90 11.60 -2.33 4.89
C HIS A 90 12.26 -2.51 6.27
N TYR A 91 12.13 -3.69 6.86
CA TYR A 91 12.56 -4.04 8.21
C TYR A 91 14.04 -3.71 8.48
N LYS A 92 14.94 -4.10 7.61
CA LYS A 92 16.39 -3.86 7.72
C LYS A 92 16.72 -2.37 7.79
N TRP A 93 16.17 -1.58 6.86
CA TRP A 93 16.42 -0.14 6.79
C TRP A 93 15.83 0.60 8.01
N MET A 94 14.66 0.20 8.47
CA MET A 94 14.03 0.82 9.64
C MET A 94 14.83 0.55 10.93
N LYS A 95 15.46 -0.62 11.07
CA LYS A 95 16.40 -0.88 12.18
C LYS A 95 17.64 0.03 12.08
N TRP A 96 18.18 0.21 10.88
CA TRP A 96 19.27 1.15 10.62
C TRP A 96 18.88 2.59 10.98
N LEU A 97 17.72 3.05 10.55
CA LEU A 97 17.21 4.39 10.86
C LEU A 97 17.13 4.62 12.37
N CYS A 98 16.56 3.68 13.13
CA CYS A 98 16.46 3.80 14.59
C CYS A 98 17.85 3.91 15.26
N ARG A 99 18.85 3.13 14.81
CA ARG A 99 20.23 3.21 15.30
C ARG A 99 20.86 4.56 14.97
N THR A 100 20.66 5.04 13.74
CA THR A 100 21.18 6.33 13.27
C THR A 100 20.55 7.51 14.04
N ILE A 101 19.25 7.44 14.34
CA ILE A 101 18.58 8.44 15.19
C ILE A 101 19.22 8.44 16.58
N LYS A 102 19.33 7.29 17.25
CA LYS A 102 19.90 7.23 18.61
C LYS A 102 21.38 7.62 18.67
N LYS A 103 22.14 7.33 17.64
CA LYS A 103 23.54 7.77 17.51
C LYS A 103 23.64 9.31 17.56
N ASN A 104 22.77 9.98 16.82
CA ASN A 104 22.81 11.44 16.63
C ASN A 104 21.92 12.21 17.62
N ASN A 105 20.87 11.58 18.15
CA ASN A 105 19.91 12.14 19.10
C ASN A 105 19.64 11.13 20.24
N PRO A 106 20.60 10.89 21.15
CA PRO A 106 20.55 9.77 22.11
C PRO A 106 19.38 9.85 23.10
N ASN A 107 18.92 11.05 23.45
CA ASN A 107 17.84 11.27 24.41
C ASN A 107 16.44 11.38 23.77
N SER A 108 16.35 11.19 22.44
CA SER A 108 15.08 11.27 21.72
C SER A 108 14.19 10.05 21.95
N THR A 109 12.90 10.22 21.78
CA THR A 109 11.92 9.10 21.72
C THR A 109 11.62 8.74 20.29
N ILE A 110 11.76 7.46 19.93
CA ILE A 110 11.49 6.91 18.59
C ILE A 110 10.19 6.12 18.64
N ILE A 111 9.23 6.54 17.81
CA ILE A 111 7.91 5.91 17.65
C ILE A 111 7.82 5.32 16.25
N ILE A 112 7.59 4.01 16.14
CA ILE A 112 7.48 3.30 14.87
C ILE A 112 6.09 2.73 14.72
N GLY A 113 5.49 2.97 13.56
CA GLY A 113 4.17 2.45 13.18
C GLY A 113 4.21 1.60 11.91
N ASN A 114 3.02 1.32 11.38
CA ASN A 114 2.78 0.47 10.22
C ASN A 114 3.27 -0.98 10.47
N SER A 115 3.28 -1.82 9.42
CA SER A 115 3.55 -3.26 9.57
C SER A 115 4.98 -3.59 9.99
N VAL A 116 5.96 -2.74 9.69
CA VAL A 116 7.37 -2.96 10.08
C VAL A 116 7.58 -3.14 11.59
N GLY A 117 6.81 -2.43 12.39
CA GLY A 117 6.82 -2.60 13.84
C GLY A 117 5.58 -3.35 14.34
N GLY A 118 4.40 -3.01 13.81
CA GLY A 118 3.12 -3.50 14.29
C GLY A 118 2.87 -4.99 14.08
N SER A 119 3.51 -5.64 13.08
CA SER A 119 3.37 -7.07 12.84
C SER A 119 4.33 -7.92 13.68
N VAL A 120 5.49 -7.38 14.02
CA VAL A 120 6.55 -8.08 14.78
C VAL A 120 7.10 -7.22 15.92
N PRO A 121 6.24 -6.68 16.80
CA PRO A 121 6.65 -5.67 17.77
C PRO A 121 7.75 -6.14 18.71
N GLU A 122 7.69 -7.37 19.18
CA GLU A 122 8.71 -7.94 20.06
C GLU A 122 10.05 -8.10 19.34
N LEU A 123 10.01 -8.68 18.14
CA LEU A 123 11.22 -8.87 17.34
C LEU A 123 11.86 -7.54 16.96
N PHE A 124 11.06 -6.56 16.52
CA PHE A 124 11.56 -5.25 16.14
C PHE A 124 12.18 -4.50 17.33
N LEU A 125 11.50 -4.46 18.48
CA LEU A 125 12.02 -3.82 19.68
C LEU A 125 13.31 -4.51 20.18
N ASN A 126 13.41 -5.84 20.09
CA ASN A 126 14.59 -6.57 20.53
C ASN A 126 15.80 -6.32 19.64
N ASN A 127 15.59 -6.05 18.36
CA ASN A 127 16.65 -5.87 17.35
C ASN A 127 16.90 -4.41 16.95
N SER A 128 16.19 -3.45 17.56
CA SER A 128 16.36 -2.02 17.30
C SER A 128 16.26 -1.20 18.59
N PRO A 129 16.79 0.04 18.60
CA PRO A 129 16.65 0.97 19.72
C PRO A 129 15.36 1.83 19.64
N ALA A 130 14.32 1.36 18.95
CA ALA A 130 13.01 2.01 19.02
C ALA A 130 12.46 1.98 20.44
N ASP A 131 11.74 3.02 20.85
CA ASP A 131 11.17 3.13 22.18
C ASP A 131 9.73 2.64 22.23
N ILE A 132 8.94 2.97 21.22
CA ILE A 132 7.49 2.68 21.15
C ILE A 132 7.12 2.18 19.77
N ILE A 133 6.37 1.08 19.74
CA ILE A 133 5.70 0.59 18.54
C ILE A 133 4.20 0.88 18.65
N VAL A 134 3.62 1.42 17.59
CA VAL A 134 2.18 1.61 17.44
C VAL A 134 1.62 0.51 16.56
N LYS A 135 0.71 -0.31 17.08
CA LYS A 135 0.01 -1.37 16.35
C LYS A 135 -1.43 -0.94 16.03
N GLY A 136 -1.83 -1.06 14.78
CA GLY A 136 -3.16 -0.67 14.29
C GLY A 136 -3.20 0.76 13.74
N GLU A 137 -4.36 1.42 13.85
CA GLU A 137 -4.54 2.81 13.39
C GLU A 137 -3.73 3.80 14.25
N GLY A 138 -2.91 4.58 13.58
CA GLY A 138 -1.90 5.41 14.24
C GLY A 138 -2.38 6.75 14.76
N GLU A 139 -3.45 7.33 14.22
CA GLU A 139 -3.82 8.73 14.43
C GLU A 139 -4.06 9.05 15.92
N ILE A 140 -4.98 8.33 16.55
CA ILE A 140 -5.37 8.57 17.94
C ILE A 140 -4.27 8.14 18.90
N THR A 141 -3.71 6.95 18.66
CA THR A 141 -2.64 6.38 19.53
C THR A 141 -1.42 7.28 19.52
N THR A 142 -0.97 7.73 18.35
CA THR A 142 0.19 8.62 18.24
C THR A 142 -0.08 9.98 18.88
N PHE A 143 -1.28 10.53 18.70
CA PHE A 143 -1.67 11.78 19.35
C PHE A 143 -1.61 11.68 20.88
N GLU A 144 -2.13 10.62 21.47
CA GLU A 144 -2.06 10.39 22.92
C GLU A 144 -0.61 10.24 23.41
N ILE A 145 0.23 9.48 22.68
CA ILE A 145 1.65 9.30 23.02
C ILE A 145 2.36 10.66 23.02
N VAL A 146 2.26 11.39 21.90
CA VAL A 146 2.97 12.66 21.72
C VAL A 146 2.48 13.68 22.74
N THR A 147 1.18 13.77 23.00
CA THR A 147 0.61 14.66 24.03
C THR A 147 1.21 14.36 25.41
N LYS A 148 1.25 13.10 25.81
CA LYS A 148 1.83 12.72 27.11
C LYS A 148 3.34 13.00 27.18
N LEU A 149 4.08 12.75 26.10
CA LEU A 149 5.51 13.07 26.02
C LEU A 149 5.76 14.58 26.13
N LEU A 150 4.94 15.41 25.47
CA LEU A 150 5.04 16.87 25.54
C LEU A 150 4.76 17.39 26.97
N LEU A 151 3.81 16.78 27.68
CA LEU A 151 3.43 17.11 29.02
C LEU A 151 4.32 16.47 30.12
N GLY A 152 5.30 15.64 29.73
CA GLY A 152 6.13 14.90 30.70
C GLY A 152 5.34 13.84 31.49
N GLN A 153 4.23 13.37 30.98
CA GLN A 153 3.36 12.38 31.60
C GLN A 153 3.69 10.96 31.17
N ASP A 154 3.31 9.97 31.97
CA ASP A 154 3.50 8.57 31.63
C ASP A 154 2.54 8.12 30.52
N TRP A 155 3.12 7.62 29.42
CA TRP A 155 2.43 7.13 28.23
C TRP A 155 2.24 5.60 28.20
N ARG A 156 2.85 4.86 29.15
CA ARG A 156 2.94 3.39 29.10
C ARG A 156 1.60 2.67 29.21
N SER A 157 0.54 3.35 29.63
CA SER A 157 -0.82 2.78 29.73
C SER A 157 -1.68 2.97 28.47
N ILE A 158 -1.15 3.58 27.40
CA ILE A 158 -1.89 3.84 26.17
C ILE A 158 -2.19 2.53 25.44
N GLU A 159 -3.42 2.36 24.94
CA GLU A 159 -3.81 1.19 24.13
C GLU A 159 -3.11 1.17 22.76
N GLY A 160 -2.84 -0.02 22.25
CA GLY A 160 -2.27 -0.23 20.91
C GLY A 160 -0.78 0.04 20.82
N ILE A 161 -0.04 0.00 21.93
CA ILE A 161 1.41 0.18 21.93
C ILE A 161 2.16 -1.04 22.46
N PHE A 162 3.42 -1.15 22.01
CA PHE A 162 4.44 -2.04 22.55
C PHE A 162 5.68 -1.23 22.92
N TYR A 163 6.35 -1.62 24.00
CA TYR A 163 7.56 -0.95 24.49
C TYR A 163 8.36 -1.89 25.39
N LYS A 164 9.64 -1.56 25.65
CA LYS A 164 10.43 -2.26 26.66
C LYS A 164 10.21 -1.63 28.05
N ASN A 165 9.92 -2.48 29.04
CA ASN A 165 9.87 -2.06 30.43
C ASN A 165 11.28 -1.87 31.01
N THR A 166 11.37 -1.49 32.30
CA THR A 166 12.63 -1.30 33.02
C THR A 166 13.52 -2.54 33.08
N ASP A 167 12.93 -3.73 32.97
CA ASP A 167 13.65 -5.00 33.00
C ASP A 167 14.10 -5.43 31.59
N GLY A 168 13.90 -4.58 30.57
CA GLY A 168 14.22 -4.85 29.19
C GLY A 168 13.25 -5.82 28.46
N LYS A 169 12.15 -6.22 29.12
CA LYS A 169 11.13 -7.08 28.52
C LYS A 169 10.16 -6.26 27.69
N VAL A 170 9.77 -6.78 26.54
CA VAL A 170 8.71 -6.17 25.72
C VAL A 170 7.36 -6.36 26.38
N VAL A 171 6.61 -5.29 26.50
CA VAL A 171 5.24 -5.24 27.03
C VAL A 171 4.32 -4.71 25.93
N GLY A 172 3.21 -5.40 25.68
CA GLY A 172 2.15 -4.97 24.78
C GLY A 172 0.88 -4.62 25.57
N ASN A 173 0.29 -3.48 25.28
CA ASN A 173 -1.01 -3.11 25.83
C ASN A 173 -2.16 -3.67 25.00
N SER A 174 -3.39 -3.57 25.52
CA SER A 174 -4.59 -3.96 24.79
C SER A 174 -4.66 -3.29 23.42
N THR A 175 -5.11 -4.02 22.42
CA THR A 175 -5.28 -3.48 21.06
C THR A 175 -6.35 -2.38 21.05
N ARG A 176 -6.02 -1.21 20.52
CA ARG A 176 -7.00 -0.16 20.30
C ARG A 176 -7.93 -0.58 19.14
N LYS A 177 -9.24 -0.44 19.38
CA LYS A 177 -10.23 -0.64 18.31
C LYS A 177 -10.24 0.57 17.37
N GLY A 178 -10.25 0.32 16.07
CA GLY A 178 -10.37 1.36 15.07
C GLY A 178 -11.67 2.16 15.20
N LYS A 179 -11.61 3.44 14.81
CA LYS A 179 -12.77 4.34 14.85
C LYS A 179 -13.86 3.84 13.90
N LYS A 180 -15.11 3.68 14.40
CA LYS A 180 -16.21 3.12 13.60
C LYS A 180 -16.59 3.98 12.40
N LYS A 181 -16.62 5.30 12.56
CA LYS A 181 -16.99 6.26 11.53
C LYS A 181 -15.75 6.96 10.98
N LEU A 182 -15.35 6.61 9.76
CA LEU A 182 -14.17 7.19 9.12
C LEU A 182 -14.35 8.66 8.76
N ASP A 183 -15.56 9.11 8.53
CA ASP A 183 -15.90 10.52 8.22
C ASP A 183 -15.56 11.51 9.36
N GLU A 184 -15.29 10.99 10.56
CA GLU A 184 -14.90 11.81 11.71
C GLU A 184 -13.39 12.11 11.75
N PHE A 185 -12.59 11.50 10.88
CA PHE A 185 -11.19 11.88 10.72
C PHE A 185 -11.07 13.17 9.89
N PRO A 186 -10.11 14.04 10.19
CA PRO A 186 -9.85 15.19 9.34
C PRO A 186 -9.41 14.74 7.94
N LEU A 187 -9.78 15.50 6.92
CA LEU A 187 -9.30 15.29 5.57
C LEU A 187 -7.78 15.54 5.52
N ILE A 188 -7.04 14.64 4.87
CA ILE A 188 -5.57 14.68 4.88
C ILE A 188 -5.06 16.02 4.37
N ASP A 189 -4.23 16.68 5.16
CA ASP A 189 -3.52 17.90 4.78
C ASP A 189 -2.17 17.56 4.14
N TRP A 190 -2.03 17.91 2.88
CA TRP A 190 -0.83 17.68 2.09
C TRP A 190 0.15 18.87 2.07
N SER A 191 -0.13 19.94 2.81
CA SER A 191 0.66 21.18 2.78
C SER A 191 2.12 21.04 3.20
N LYS A 192 2.45 19.99 3.96
CA LYS A 192 3.82 19.64 4.38
C LYS A 192 4.61 18.86 3.32
N PHE A 193 3.93 18.37 2.26
CA PHE A 193 4.54 17.54 1.22
C PHE A 193 4.78 18.35 -0.05
N ASP A 194 5.87 18.07 -0.75
CA ASP A 194 6.13 18.62 -2.08
C ASP A 194 5.27 17.89 -3.13
N THR A 195 3.97 18.23 -3.15
CA THR A 195 3.01 17.62 -4.07
C THR A 195 3.39 17.78 -5.53
N GLU A 196 4.04 18.89 -5.91
CA GLU A 196 4.50 19.13 -7.27
C GLU A 196 5.62 18.17 -7.68
N ALA A 197 6.54 17.86 -6.78
CA ALA A 197 7.57 16.85 -7.03
C ALA A 197 6.96 15.46 -7.19
N TYR A 198 5.95 15.12 -6.35
CA TYR A 198 5.22 13.86 -6.47
C TYR A 198 4.46 13.76 -7.80
N PHE A 199 3.79 14.80 -8.27
CA PHE A 199 3.08 14.78 -9.57
C PHE A 199 4.02 14.50 -10.73
N LYS A 200 5.23 15.06 -10.72
CA LYS A 200 6.24 14.82 -11.75
C LYS A 200 6.76 13.37 -11.77
N LYS A 201 6.67 12.68 -10.63
CA LYS A 201 7.13 11.30 -10.47
C LYS A 201 5.99 10.28 -10.33
N ASN A 202 4.75 10.73 -10.37
CA ASN A 202 3.61 9.82 -10.29
C ASN A 202 3.28 9.32 -11.70
N TYR A 203 3.36 8.01 -11.85
CA TYR A 203 2.95 7.33 -13.07
C TYR A 203 1.57 6.72 -12.83
N ALA A 204 0.52 7.48 -13.09
CA ALA A 204 -0.79 6.90 -13.20
C ALA A 204 -0.90 6.24 -14.59
N ASP A 205 -1.06 4.93 -14.64
CA ASP A 205 -1.35 4.19 -15.88
C ASP A 205 -2.81 4.46 -16.30
N ALA A 206 -3.08 5.73 -16.55
CA ALA A 206 -4.39 6.23 -16.85
C ALA A 206 -4.63 6.13 -18.35
N LYS A 207 -5.11 4.99 -18.79
CA LYS A 207 -5.58 4.81 -20.17
C LYS A 207 -6.72 5.78 -20.47
N GLY A 208 -6.63 6.39 -21.63
CA GLY A 208 -7.56 7.45 -22.04
C GLY A 208 -7.15 8.85 -21.61
N LEU A 209 -6.00 8.97 -20.94
CA LEU A 209 -5.37 10.25 -20.64
C LEU A 209 -4.02 10.42 -21.36
N GLU A 210 -3.79 9.65 -22.41
CA GLU A 210 -2.53 9.72 -23.18
C GLU A 210 -2.27 11.14 -23.65
N GLY A 211 -1.09 11.65 -23.34
CA GLY A 211 -0.66 13.00 -23.72
C GLY A 211 -1.15 14.11 -22.78
N LYS A 212 -1.88 13.79 -21.72
CA LYS A 212 -2.21 14.76 -20.66
C LYS A 212 -1.23 14.62 -19.52
N GLU A 213 -0.89 15.73 -18.89
CA GLU A 213 -0.22 15.71 -17.60
C GLU A 213 -1.18 15.13 -16.54
N ILE A 214 -0.71 14.11 -15.83
CA ILE A 214 -1.50 13.46 -14.78
C ILE A 214 -1.01 13.97 -13.43
N ARG A 215 -1.92 14.63 -12.72
CA ARG A 215 -1.72 15.13 -11.36
C ARG A 215 -2.56 14.25 -10.43
N ALA A 216 -1.97 13.11 -10.04
CA ALA A 216 -2.69 12.08 -9.28
C ALA A 216 -2.52 12.29 -7.78
N MET A 217 -3.65 12.26 -7.04
CA MET A 217 -3.65 12.29 -5.58
C MET A 217 -4.32 11.04 -5.02
N PRO A 218 -3.78 10.50 -3.92
CA PRO A 218 -4.43 9.40 -3.22
C PRO A 218 -5.60 9.91 -2.37
N VAL A 219 -6.66 9.12 -2.32
CA VAL A 219 -7.78 9.31 -1.38
C VAL A 219 -8.13 7.94 -0.78
N VAL A 220 -8.23 7.85 0.53
CA VAL A 220 -8.69 6.64 1.22
C VAL A 220 -10.20 6.67 1.32
N THR A 221 -10.88 5.67 0.76
CA THR A 221 -12.34 5.54 0.81
C THR A 221 -12.80 4.54 1.85
N ALA A 222 -11.95 3.57 2.18
CA ALA A 222 -12.23 2.50 3.12
C ALA A 222 -10.98 2.12 3.93
N ARG A 223 -11.17 1.41 5.04
CA ARG A 223 -10.11 0.80 5.83
C ARG A 223 -10.45 -0.63 6.15
N GLY A 224 -9.46 -1.50 6.04
CA GLY A 224 -9.58 -2.94 6.25
C GLY A 224 -10.24 -3.66 5.09
N CYS A 225 -10.40 -4.95 5.24
CA CYS A 225 -11.00 -5.83 4.25
C CYS A 225 -12.02 -6.76 4.91
N ALA A 226 -13.12 -7.04 4.22
CA ALA A 226 -14.16 -7.96 4.70
C ALA A 226 -13.75 -9.44 4.62
N PHE A 227 -12.57 -9.73 4.07
CA PHE A 227 -12.07 -11.09 3.81
C PHE A 227 -10.85 -11.42 4.66
N ARG A 228 -10.48 -12.70 4.71
CA ARG A 228 -9.38 -13.23 5.52
C ARG A 228 -8.58 -14.23 4.69
N CYS A 229 -7.93 -13.74 3.63
CA CYS A 229 -7.06 -14.59 2.81
C CYS A 229 -5.81 -14.97 3.61
N THR A 230 -5.40 -16.23 3.54
CA THR A 230 -4.32 -16.82 4.37
C THR A 230 -2.95 -16.21 4.16
N PHE A 231 -2.73 -15.55 3.03
CA PHE A 231 -1.47 -14.93 2.63
C PHE A 231 -1.49 -13.40 2.77
N CYS A 232 -2.67 -12.80 2.96
CA CYS A 232 -2.82 -11.35 2.88
C CYS A 232 -2.34 -10.69 4.17
N HIS A 233 -1.37 -9.82 4.02
CA HIS A 233 -0.82 -9.04 5.11
C HIS A 233 -1.41 -7.63 5.12
N PHE A 234 -2.20 -7.31 6.14
CA PHE A 234 -2.66 -5.96 6.38
C PHE A 234 -2.77 -5.65 7.89
N VAL A 235 -2.51 -4.41 8.25
CA VAL A 235 -2.35 -3.99 9.65
C VAL A 235 -3.65 -3.92 10.46
N PHE A 236 -4.80 -4.06 9.82
CA PHE A 236 -6.12 -3.88 10.44
C PHE A 236 -6.90 -5.20 10.61
N TRP A 237 -6.19 -6.33 10.80
CA TRP A 237 -6.79 -7.66 10.88
C TRP A 237 -7.96 -7.80 11.84
N ASN A 238 -7.93 -7.08 12.96
CA ASN A 238 -8.94 -7.16 14.00
C ASN A 238 -10.06 -6.14 13.85
N ASP A 239 -9.95 -5.24 12.86
CA ASP A 239 -10.96 -4.24 12.61
C ASP A 239 -11.91 -4.68 11.50
N PRO A 240 -13.22 -4.40 11.62
CA PRO A 240 -14.15 -4.67 10.55
C PRO A 240 -13.87 -3.74 9.36
N TYR A 241 -14.27 -4.18 8.16
CA TYR A 241 -14.30 -3.30 6.99
C TYR A 241 -15.19 -2.08 7.26
N ARG A 242 -14.66 -0.89 7.05
CA ARG A 242 -15.34 0.39 7.22
C ARG A 242 -15.09 1.26 6.00
N TYR A 243 -16.07 2.03 5.60
CA TYR A 243 -15.95 2.93 4.47
C TYR A 243 -16.56 4.30 4.78
N ARG A 244 -16.03 5.31 4.12
CA ARG A 244 -16.48 6.70 4.23
C ARG A 244 -17.77 6.90 3.43
N SER A 245 -18.57 7.88 3.83
CA SER A 245 -19.73 8.28 3.03
C SER A 245 -19.27 8.86 1.68
N PRO A 246 -20.01 8.65 0.59
CA PRO A 246 -19.69 9.25 -0.69
C PRO A 246 -19.55 10.78 -0.62
N SER A 247 -20.39 11.45 0.16
CA SER A 247 -20.32 12.91 0.37
C SER A 247 -19.01 13.35 1.01
N ASN A 248 -18.51 12.62 2.01
CA ASN A 248 -17.23 12.93 2.65
C ASN A 248 -16.05 12.70 1.69
N ILE A 249 -16.08 11.62 0.89
CA ILE A 249 -15.09 11.35 -0.15
C ILE A 249 -15.08 12.49 -1.19
N LEU A 250 -16.25 12.88 -1.70
CA LEU A 250 -16.36 13.93 -2.72
C LEU A 250 -15.94 15.31 -2.19
N THR A 251 -16.13 15.58 -0.89
CA THR A 251 -15.61 16.79 -0.25
C THR A 251 -14.08 16.82 -0.32
N GLU A 252 -13.42 15.70 -0.03
CA GLU A 252 -11.94 15.61 -0.15
C GLU A 252 -11.48 15.71 -1.60
N VAL A 253 -12.13 15.00 -2.51
CA VAL A 253 -11.81 15.05 -3.95
C VAL A 253 -11.92 16.48 -4.47
N LYS A 254 -13.03 17.17 -4.17
CA LYS A 254 -13.21 18.56 -4.58
C LYS A 254 -12.12 19.47 -4.01
N ARG A 255 -11.85 19.37 -2.70
CA ARG A 255 -10.78 20.14 -2.06
C ARG A 255 -9.42 19.89 -2.74
N ASN A 256 -9.09 18.63 -3.07
CA ASN A 256 -7.82 18.27 -3.70
C ASN A 256 -7.75 18.83 -5.13
N ILE A 257 -8.85 18.84 -5.88
CA ILE A 257 -8.93 19.50 -7.18
C ILE A 257 -8.69 21.02 -7.02
N ASP A 258 -9.39 21.66 -6.10
CA ASP A 258 -9.33 23.11 -5.91
C ASP A 258 -7.93 23.57 -5.43
N LEU A 259 -7.28 22.84 -4.52
CA LEU A 259 -6.01 23.24 -3.92
C LEU A 259 -4.77 22.80 -4.74
N TYR A 260 -4.82 21.63 -5.37
CA TYR A 260 -3.64 21.02 -6.00
C TYR A 260 -3.80 20.85 -7.52
N ASN A 261 -4.94 21.30 -8.09
CA ASN A 261 -5.23 21.13 -9.52
C ASN A 261 -5.06 19.67 -9.97
N CYS A 262 -5.45 18.71 -9.10
CA CYS A 262 -5.37 17.29 -9.45
C CYS A 262 -6.50 16.93 -10.43
N ASN A 263 -6.22 16.02 -11.36
CA ASN A 263 -7.17 15.55 -12.37
C ASN A 263 -7.37 14.03 -12.32
N TYR A 264 -6.67 13.37 -11.39
CA TYR A 264 -6.73 11.94 -11.19
C TYR A 264 -6.74 11.60 -9.69
N ILE A 265 -7.61 10.70 -9.29
CA ILE A 265 -7.69 10.19 -7.92
C ILE A 265 -7.37 8.69 -7.93
N SER A 266 -6.35 8.31 -7.18
CA SER A 266 -6.10 6.91 -6.86
C SER A 266 -6.79 6.58 -5.54
N PHE A 267 -7.81 5.71 -5.54
CA PHE A 267 -8.35 5.21 -4.28
C PHE A 267 -7.40 4.18 -3.70
N TRP A 268 -6.82 4.54 -2.56
CA TRP A 268 -5.67 3.83 -1.95
C TRP A 268 -6.14 2.96 -0.78
N ASP A 269 -6.90 1.94 -1.10
CA ASP A 269 -7.56 1.06 -0.14
C ASP A 269 -7.13 -0.40 -0.35
N ASP A 270 -7.17 -1.21 0.72
CA ASP A 270 -7.08 -2.68 0.58
C ASP A 270 -8.29 -3.25 -0.18
N LEU A 271 -9.44 -2.60 -0.05
CA LEU A 271 -10.67 -2.92 -0.74
C LEU A 271 -11.58 -1.70 -0.80
N SER A 272 -11.69 -1.05 -1.95
CA SER A 272 -12.51 0.16 -2.08
C SER A 272 -14.01 -0.14 -2.02
N PHE A 273 -14.46 -1.21 -2.64
CA PHE A 273 -15.86 -1.59 -2.67
C PHE A 273 -16.06 -3.06 -2.31
N ALA A 274 -16.71 -3.32 -1.18
CA ALA A 274 -17.00 -4.68 -0.71
C ALA A 274 -18.28 -5.28 -1.32
N SER A 275 -19.10 -4.49 -2.03
CA SER A 275 -20.33 -4.96 -2.66
C SER A 275 -20.79 -4.09 -3.82
N LEU A 276 -21.49 -4.71 -4.78
CA LEU A 276 -22.08 -4.01 -5.92
C LEU A 276 -23.02 -2.85 -5.53
N PRO A 277 -23.89 -2.98 -4.49
CA PRO A 277 -24.72 -1.84 -4.05
C PRO A 277 -23.91 -0.68 -3.45
N GLN A 278 -22.78 -0.94 -2.78
CA GLN A 278 -21.89 0.12 -2.31
C GLN A 278 -21.25 0.85 -3.49
N ALA A 279 -20.74 0.10 -4.46
CA ALA A 279 -20.14 0.60 -5.69
C ALA A 279 -21.15 1.48 -6.48
N GLU A 280 -22.40 1.02 -6.61
CA GLU A 280 -23.45 1.74 -7.30
C GLU A 280 -23.77 3.07 -6.62
N ARG A 281 -23.96 3.09 -5.29
CA ARG A 281 -24.21 4.33 -4.53
C ARG A 281 -23.07 5.35 -4.68
N PHE A 282 -21.82 4.89 -4.69
CA PHE A 282 -20.69 5.78 -4.91
C PHE A 282 -20.71 6.38 -6.31
N ALA A 283 -20.91 5.57 -7.35
CA ALA A 283 -20.98 6.04 -8.74
C ALA A 283 -22.13 7.04 -8.95
N ASP A 284 -23.30 6.76 -8.37
CA ASP A 284 -24.45 7.68 -8.44
C ASP A 284 -24.12 9.03 -7.77
N ALA A 285 -23.50 9.01 -6.59
CA ALA A 285 -23.11 10.23 -5.90
C ALA A 285 -22.07 11.06 -6.70
N VAL A 286 -21.09 10.41 -7.36
CA VAL A 286 -20.16 11.12 -8.25
C VAL A 286 -20.89 11.77 -9.41
N ILE A 287 -21.78 11.04 -10.08
CA ILE A 287 -22.55 11.54 -11.22
C ILE A 287 -23.45 12.72 -10.80
N GLU A 288 -24.13 12.60 -9.66
CA GLU A 288 -25.02 13.64 -9.11
C GLU A 288 -24.25 14.88 -8.65
N SER A 289 -23.01 14.72 -8.19
CA SER A 289 -22.18 15.86 -7.76
C SER A 289 -21.74 16.77 -8.91
N GLY A 290 -21.74 16.28 -10.14
CA GLY A 290 -21.21 17.00 -11.30
C GLY A 290 -19.68 17.21 -11.29
N LEU A 291 -18.95 16.60 -10.34
CA LEU A 291 -17.49 16.68 -10.32
C LEU A 291 -16.88 15.83 -11.45
N GLU A 292 -15.98 16.44 -12.20
CA GLU A 292 -15.25 15.78 -13.28
C GLU A 292 -13.82 15.46 -12.85
N PHE A 293 -13.51 14.19 -12.69
CA PHE A 293 -12.17 13.67 -12.40
C PHE A 293 -12.05 12.22 -12.86
N ASN A 294 -10.82 11.79 -13.13
CA ASN A 294 -10.54 10.39 -13.43
C ASN A 294 -10.11 9.67 -12.16
N TRP A 295 -10.42 8.38 -12.06
CA TRP A 295 -10.05 7.62 -10.89
C TRP A 295 -9.82 6.13 -11.16
N SER A 296 -9.04 5.52 -10.27
CA SER A 296 -8.83 4.07 -10.18
C SER A 296 -9.09 3.57 -8.77
N ALA A 297 -9.39 2.28 -8.63
CA ALA A 297 -9.67 1.66 -7.35
C ALA A 297 -9.22 0.20 -7.31
N ALA A 298 -8.96 -0.32 -6.12
CA ALA A 298 -8.76 -1.74 -5.86
C ALA A 298 -10.09 -2.42 -5.53
N VAL A 299 -10.42 -3.50 -6.25
CA VAL A 299 -11.64 -4.28 -6.06
C VAL A 299 -11.32 -5.78 -6.08
N ARG A 300 -12.31 -6.62 -5.85
CA ARG A 300 -12.19 -8.07 -6.02
C ARG A 300 -12.79 -8.52 -7.34
N VAL A 301 -12.38 -9.68 -7.82
CA VAL A 301 -12.90 -10.28 -9.07
C VAL A 301 -14.40 -10.56 -9.02
N ASP A 302 -14.97 -10.68 -7.85
CA ASP A 302 -16.38 -10.98 -7.63
C ASP A 302 -17.28 -9.73 -7.57
N LEU A 303 -16.74 -8.51 -7.66
CA LEU A 303 -17.56 -7.29 -7.66
C LEU A 303 -18.49 -7.26 -8.88
N PHE A 304 -17.94 -7.47 -10.08
CA PHE A 304 -18.70 -7.56 -11.32
C PHE A 304 -18.77 -8.99 -11.87
N GLY A 305 -17.87 -9.90 -11.45
CA GLY A 305 -17.82 -11.28 -11.94
C GLY A 305 -18.83 -12.22 -11.28
N ASN A 306 -19.29 -11.92 -10.06
CA ASN A 306 -20.18 -12.81 -9.33
C ASN A 306 -21.61 -12.79 -9.90
N PRO A 307 -22.17 -13.94 -10.32
CA PRO A 307 -23.51 -14.04 -10.90
C PRO A 307 -24.65 -13.90 -9.89
N LYS A 308 -24.35 -13.64 -8.61
CA LYS A 308 -25.37 -13.32 -7.59
C LYS A 308 -26.29 -12.17 -8.03
N HIS A 309 -25.75 -11.25 -8.82
CA HIS A 309 -26.52 -10.20 -9.49
C HIS A 309 -26.60 -10.49 -10.97
N GLU A 310 -27.75 -10.23 -11.59
CA GLU A 310 -27.96 -10.39 -13.01
C GLU A 310 -26.93 -9.63 -13.84
N PHE A 311 -26.50 -10.20 -14.98
CA PHE A 311 -25.52 -9.60 -15.88
C PHE A 311 -25.88 -8.13 -16.23
N LYS A 312 -27.15 -7.88 -16.60
CA LYS A 312 -27.63 -6.55 -16.95
C LYS A 312 -27.43 -5.52 -15.83
N ARG A 313 -27.63 -5.94 -14.56
CA ARG A 313 -27.40 -5.06 -13.40
C ARG A 313 -25.92 -4.77 -13.20
N ARG A 314 -25.07 -5.80 -13.26
CA ARG A 314 -23.60 -5.66 -13.12
C ARG A 314 -23.03 -4.74 -14.21
N LEU A 315 -23.44 -4.95 -15.46
CA LEU A 315 -23.07 -4.10 -16.58
C LEU A 315 -23.56 -2.65 -16.41
N ASN A 316 -24.77 -2.45 -15.91
CA ASN A 316 -25.28 -1.10 -15.66
C ASN A 316 -24.46 -0.35 -14.60
N VAL A 317 -24.06 -1.01 -13.52
CA VAL A 317 -23.16 -0.40 -12.51
C VAL A 317 -21.79 -0.10 -13.10
N ALA A 318 -21.24 -0.98 -13.94
CA ALA A 318 -19.99 -0.71 -14.64
C ALA A 318 -20.10 0.50 -15.60
N LYS A 319 -21.22 0.67 -16.29
CA LYS A 319 -21.53 1.89 -17.10
C LYS A 319 -21.57 3.15 -16.23
N LYS A 320 -22.18 3.07 -15.04
CA LYS A 320 -22.17 4.18 -14.07
C LYS A 320 -20.73 4.50 -13.62
N PHE A 321 -19.89 3.50 -13.34
CA PHE A 321 -18.47 3.69 -13.02
C PHE A 321 -17.75 4.45 -14.12
N LYS A 322 -17.93 4.03 -15.38
CA LYS A 322 -17.35 4.74 -16.53
C LYS A 322 -17.82 6.18 -16.62
N LYS A 323 -19.11 6.41 -16.47
CA LYS A 323 -19.70 7.76 -16.47
C LYS A 323 -19.18 8.61 -15.30
N ALA A 324 -18.94 8.00 -14.15
CA ALA A 324 -18.35 8.63 -12.97
C ALA A 324 -16.83 8.88 -13.06
N GLY A 325 -16.19 8.62 -14.22
CA GLY A 325 -14.78 8.88 -14.43
C GLY A 325 -13.83 7.72 -14.08
N CYS A 326 -14.35 6.52 -13.81
CA CYS A 326 -13.50 5.33 -13.61
C CYS A 326 -12.74 4.99 -14.89
N VAL A 327 -11.42 4.92 -14.81
CA VAL A 327 -10.56 4.56 -15.95
C VAL A 327 -9.92 3.19 -15.80
N SER A 328 -9.67 2.74 -14.58
CA SER A 328 -9.12 1.40 -14.32
C SER A 328 -9.55 0.84 -12.96
N LEU A 329 -9.61 -0.48 -12.89
CA LEU A 329 -9.82 -1.22 -11.65
C LEU A 329 -8.73 -2.28 -11.50
N GLY A 330 -8.07 -2.27 -10.32
CA GLY A 330 -7.09 -3.26 -9.91
C GLY A 330 -7.79 -4.42 -9.20
N PHE A 331 -7.47 -5.67 -9.56
CA PHE A 331 -7.95 -6.85 -8.86
C PHE A 331 -7.05 -8.06 -9.08
N SER A 332 -7.02 -8.95 -8.09
CA SER A 332 -6.14 -10.11 -8.12
C SER A 332 -6.92 -11.38 -8.37
N LEU A 333 -6.52 -12.13 -9.41
CA LEU A 333 -6.94 -13.52 -9.61
C LEU A 333 -6.26 -14.42 -8.56
N GLU A 334 -5.00 -14.17 -8.27
CA GLU A 334 -4.02 -14.96 -7.53
C GLU A 334 -3.64 -16.24 -8.27
N SER A 335 -4.57 -17.20 -8.41
CA SER A 335 -4.44 -18.46 -9.14
C SER A 335 -5.73 -18.76 -9.90
N ALA A 336 -5.62 -19.44 -11.04
CA ALA A 336 -6.80 -19.99 -11.75
C ALA A 336 -7.28 -21.32 -11.16
N ASN A 337 -6.44 -21.98 -10.37
CA ASN A 337 -6.79 -23.23 -9.73
C ASN A 337 -7.71 -23.03 -8.52
N GLN A 338 -8.90 -23.64 -8.57
CA GLN A 338 -9.92 -23.47 -7.54
C GLN A 338 -9.50 -24.00 -6.18
N GLN A 339 -8.75 -25.09 -6.12
CA GLN A 339 -8.26 -25.67 -4.85
C GLN A 339 -7.26 -24.72 -4.18
N ILE A 340 -6.37 -24.09 -4.95
CA ILE A 340 -5.44 -23.04 -4.42
C ILE A 340 -6.25 -21.87 -3.86
N LEU A 341 -7.26 -21.37 -4.58
CA LEU A 341 -8.10 -20.26 -4.12
C LEU A 341 -8.86 -20.60 -2.83
N GLU A 342 -9.33 -21.84 -2.68
CA GLU A 342 -10.00 -22.33 -1.46
C GLU A 342 -9.02 -22.38 -0.29
N MET A 343 -7.83 -22.92 -0.48
CA MET A 343 -6.79 -22.95 0.56
C MET A 343 -6.27 -21.55 0.90
N MET A 344 -6.23 -20.63 -0.06
CA MET A 344 -5.98 -19.21 0.19
C MET A 344 -7.11 -18.53 0.96
N ASN A 345 -8.24 -19.20 1.21
CA ASN A 345 -9.47 -18.60 1.75
C ASN A 345 -9.90 -17.34 0.96
N LYS A 346 -9.62 -17.34 -0.34
CA LYS A 346 -9.92 -16.19 -1.21
C LYS A 346 -11.42 -16.00 -1.41
N ARG A 347 -12.23 -17.06 -1.29
CA ARG A 347 -13.70 -17.05 -1.40
C ARG A 347 -14.19 -16.43 -2.70
N ILE A 348 -13.59 -16.81 -3.81
CA ILE A 348 -14.01 -16.51 -5.17
C ILE A 348 -14.02 -17.79 -5.99
N GLU A 349 -14.76 -17.80 -7.10
CA GLU A 349 -14.62 -18.82 -8.14
C GLU A 349 -13.75 -18.23 -9.27
N ALA A 350 -12.75 -18.98 -9.73
CA ALA A 350 -11.83 -18.52 -10.76
C ALA A 350 -12.54 -18.01 -12.03
N LYS A 351 -13.68 -18.62 -12.40
CA LYS A 351 -14.50 -18.19 -13.56
C LYS A 351 -15.05 -16.75 -13.44
N TYR A 352 -15.17 -16.19 -12.23
CA TYR A 352 -15.62 -14.81 -12.04
C TYR A 352 -14.65 -13.80 -12.64
N PHE A 353 -13.38 -14.18 -12.74
CA PHE A 353 -12.34 -13.35 -13.35
C PHE A 353 -12.66 -13.00 -14.81
N LEU A 354 -12.95 -14.02 -15.64
CA LEU A 354 -13.29 -13.82 -17.06
C LEU A 354 -14.54 -12.98 -17.23
N GLU A 355 -15.54 -13.23 -16.40
CA GLU A 355 -16.81 -12.48 -16.44
C GLU A 355 -16.61 -11.01 -16.06
N GLN A 356 -15.79 -10.72 -15.03
CA GLN A 356 -15.48 -9.34 -14.66
C GLN A 356 -14.70 -8.62 -15.74
N VAL A 357 -13.67 -9.25 -16.31
CA VAL A 357 -12.90 -8.69 -17.42
C VAL A 357 -13.80 -8.34 -18.59
N LYS A 358 -14.69 -9.27 -18.99
CA LYS A 358 -15.65 -9.06 -20.07
C LYS A 358 -16.55 -7.83 -19.82
N ILE A 359 -17.08 -7.68 -18.61
CA ILE A 359 -17.94 -6.53 -18.25
C ILE A 359 -17.15 -5.22 -18.31
N LEU A 360 -15.92 -5.20 -17.80
CA LEU A 360 -15.08 -4.01 -17.79
C LEU A 360 -14.63 -3.61 -19.20
N ASP A 361 -14.30 -4.57 -20.05
CA ASP A 361 -13.94 -4.33 -21.46
C ASP A 361 -15.13 -3.73 -22.24
N GLU A 362 -16.36 -4.22 -22.01
CA GLU A 362 -17.57 -3.70 -22.67
C GLU A 362 -17.79 -2.21 -22.38
N VAL A 363 -17.36 -1.73 -21.23
CA VAL A 363 -17.50 -0.31 -20.82
C VAL A 363 -16.20 0.49 -20.96
N ASN A 364 -15.13 -0.07 -21.52
CA ASN A 364 -13.82 0.56 -21.63
C ASN A 364 -13.23 1.02 -20.29
N ILE A 365 -13.33 0.21 -19.25
CA ILE A 365 -12.59 0.33 -17.99
C ILE A 365 -11.43 -0.66 -18.04
N THR A 366 -10.22 -0.19 -17.77
CA THR A 366 -9.04 -1.03 -17.80
C THR A 366 -9.01 -1.99 -16.61
N SER A 367 -8.78 -3.27 -16.90
CA SER A 367 -8.49 -4.29 -15.89
C SER A 367 -6.99 -4.33 -15.60
N MET A 368 -6.59 -4.05 -14.34
CA MET A 368 -5.23 -4.18 -13.84
C MET A 368 -5.16 -5.44 -12.98
N ILE A 369 -4.45 -6.47 -13.47
CA ILE A 369 -4.53 -7.81 -12.89
C ILE A 369 -3.22 -8.18 -12.20
N SER A 370 -3.33 -8.86 -11.05
CA SER A 370 -2.19 -9.53 -10.43
C SER A 370 -2.46 -11.01 -10.19
N VAL A 371 -1.38 -11.79 -10.26
CA VAL A 371 -1.33 -13.21 -9.91
C VAL A 371 -0.17 -13.44 -8.95
N VAL A 372 -0.30 -14.47 -8.12
CA VAL A 372 0.73 -14.88 -7.16
C VAL A 372 1.05 -16.34 -7.38
N PHE A 373 2.31 -16.63 -7.59
CA PHE A 373 2.83 -17.98 -7.69
C PHE A 373 3.47 -18.44 -6.38
N TRP A 374 3.67 -19.76 -6.26
CA TRP A 374 4.34 -20.40 -5.11
C TRP A 374 3.51 -20.54 -3.85
N TYR A 375 2.23 -20.73 -4.01
CA TYR A 375 1.43 -21.30 -2.94
C TYR A 375 1.87 -22.76 -2.72
N PHE A 376 2.00 -23.23 -1.48
CA PHE A 376 2.69 -24.47 -1.10
C PHE A 376 2.17 -25.76 -1.79
N ILE A 377 0.96 -25.75 -2.36
CA ILE A 377 0.40 -26.87 -3.15
C ILE A 377 0.51 -26.64 -4.65
N GLU A 378 1.22 -25.61 -5.10
CA GLU A 378 1.32 -25.29 -6.53
C GLU A 378 2.14 -26.34 -7.27
N THR A 379 1.71 -26.65 -8.48
CA THR A 379 2.33 -27.60 -9.41
C THR A 379 2.52 -26.95 -10.79
N ALA A 380 3.24 -27.60 -11.68
CA ALA A 380 3.38 -27.15 -13.07
C ALA A 380 2.03 -26.97 -13.76
N GLU A 381 1.06 -27.87 -13.50
CA GLU A 381 -0.28 -27.80 -14.06
C GLU A 381 -1.03 -26.56 -13.60
N THR A 382 -0.99 -26.25 -12.29
CA THR A 382 -1.72 -25.10 -11.72
C THR A 382 -1.12 -23.76 -12.15
N ILE A 383 0.20 -23.69 -12.33
CA ILE A 383 0.88 -22.56 -12.96
C ILE A 383 0.38 -22.34 -14.38
N ASN A 384 0.34 -23.41 -15.19
CA ASN A 384 -0.17 -23.35 -16.54
C ASN A 384 -1.65 -22.96 -16.61
N GLU A 385 -2.53 -23.48 -15.74
CA GLU A 385 -3.93 -23.06 -15.64
C GLU A 385 -4.05 -21.54 -15.48
N THR A 386 -3.18 -20.94 -14.66
CA THR A 386 -3.19 -19.50 -14.40
C THR A 386 -2.78 -18.70 -15.65
N PHE A 387 -1.77 -19.15 -16.39
CA PHE A 387 -1.39 -18.53 -17.67
C PHE A 387 -2.46 -18.70 -18.75
N GLU A 388 -3.10 -19.88 -18.84
CA GLU A 388 -4.20 -20.12 -19.79
C GLU A 388 -5.38 -19.17 -19.53
N MET A 389 -5.76 -18.97 -18.27
CA MET A 389 -6.83 -18.04 -17.94
C MET A 389 -6.47 -16.58 -18.27
N CYS A 390 -5.24 -16.17 -18.04
CA CYS A 390 -4.75 -14.85 -18.46
C CYS A 390 -4.73 -14.69 -19.99
N ARG A 391 -4.41 -15.77 -20.71
CA ARG A 391 -4.47 -15.83 -22.18
C ARG A 391 -5.90 -15.66 -22.70
N GLU A 392 -6.86 -16.40 -22.14
CA GLU A 392 -8.28 -16.29 -22.48
C GLU A 392 -8.79 -14.88 -22.23
N ALA A 393 -8.42 -14.27 -21.10
CA ALA A 393 -8.74 -12.89 -20.77
C ALA A 393 -8.00 -11.86 -21.65
N LYS A 394 -6.98 -12.25 -22.41
CA LYS A 394 -6.09 -11.37 -23.18
C LYS A 394 -5.40 -10.31 -22.34
N ILE A 395 -4.98 -10.68 -21.13
CA ILE A 395 -4.32 -9.80 -20.16
C ILE A 395 -2.96 -10.39 -19.77
N TYR A 396 -1.93 -9.55 -19.82
CA TYR A 396 -0.65 -9.86 -19.22
C TYR A 396 -0.68 -9.35 -17.76
N PRO A 397 -0.63 -10.25 -16.76
CA PRO A 397 -0.80 -9.86 -15.35
C PRO A 397 0.49 -9.26 -14.77
N SER A 398 0.38 -8.54 -13.69
CA SER A 398 1.50 -8.32 -12.76
C SER A 398 1.73 -9.61 -11.98
N MET A 399 2.93 -10.16 -12.05
CA MET A 399 3.29 -11.43 -11.43
C MET A 399 4.08 -11.20 -10.15
N GLY A 400 3.91 -12.05 -9.17
CA GLY A 400 4.69 -12.06 -7.95
C GLY A 400 4.78 -13.45 -7.35
N TYR A 401 5.80 -13.65 -6.53
CA TYR A 401 5.95 -14.84 -5.70
C TYR A 401 5.27 -14.62 -4.36
N LEU A 402 4.74 -15.70 -3.79
CA LEU A 402 4.20 -15.65 -2.44
C LEU A 402 5.34 -15.33 -1.46
N LEU A 403 5.16 -14.26 -0.71
CA LEU A 403 6.07 -13.85 0.34
C LEU A 403 5.36 -14.08 1.68
N PRO A 404 5.80 -15.07 2.50
CA PRO A 404 5.26 -15.26 3.83
C PRO A 404 5.54 -14.04 4.71
N LEU A 405 4.51 -13.29 5.03
CA LEU A 405 4.62 -12.06 5.83
C LEU A 405 4.06 -12.28 7.24
N PRO A 406 4.66 -11.72 8.29
CA PRO A 406 4.17 -11.84 9.66
C PRO A 406 2.69 -11.51 9.82
N ASP A 407 2.05 -12.06 10.84
CA ASP A 407 0.59 -11.97 11.06
C ASP A 407 -0.27 -12.67 9.96
N THR A 408 0.33 -13.55 9.12
CA THR A 408 -0.41 -14.35 8.12
C THR A 408 -0.30 -15.85 8.43
N GLU A 409 -1.34 -16.62 8.05
CA GLU A 409 -1.30 -18.09 8.18
C GLU A 409 -0.15 -18.71 7.39
N MET A 410 0.25 -18.09 6.28
CA MET A 410 1.38 -18.55 5.48
C MET A 410 2.72 -18.35 6.18
N TYR A 411 2.86 -17.29 6.98
CA TYR A 411 4.06 -17.08 7.79
C TYR A 411 4.17 -18.15 8.90
N GLU A 412 3.06 -18.40 9.59
CA GLU A 412 2.99 -19.46 10.60
C GLU A 412 3.28 -20.85 9.99
N TYR A 413 2.77 -21.10 8.77
CA TYR A 413 3.10 -22.31 8.02
C TYR A 413 4.60 -22.42 7.75
N ALA A 414 5.22 -21.34 7.28
CA ALA A 414 6.65 -21.30 6.97
C ALA A 414 7.53 -21.52 8.22
N LEU A 415 7.15 -20.95 9.35
CA LEU A 415 7.82 -21.18 10.65
C LEU A 415 7.65 -22.64 11.10
N LYS A 416 6.44 -23.16 11.13
CA LYS A 416 6.12 -24.50 11.57
C LYS A 416 6.86 -25.59 10.77
N HIS A 417 7.00 -25.38 9.47
CA HIS A 417 7.67 -26.31 8.56
C HIS A 417 9.15 -25.99 8.34
N GLN A 418 9.74 -25.08 9.16
CA GLN A 418 11.14 -24.73 9.16
C GLN A 418 11.66 -24.14 7.82
N PHE A 419 10.79 -23.56 7.02
CA PHE A 419 11.20 -22.74 5.88
C PHE A 419 11.80 -21.42 6.36
N ILE A 420 11.33 -20.89 7.48
CA ILE A 420 11.92 -19.78 8.22
C ILE A 420 12.50 -20.34 9.51
N ILE A 421 13.82 -20.28 9.66
CA ILE A 421 14.53 -20.79 10.85
C ILE A 421 14.89 -19.63 11.79
N ASP A 422 15.26 -18.48 11.22
CA ASP A 422 15.64 -17.26 11.92
C ASP A 422 14.78 -16.10 11.38
N GLU A 423 13.84 -15.65 12.17
CA GLU A 423 12.90 -14.61 11.77
C GLU A 423 13.56 -13.26 11.51
N ASP A 424 14.54 -12.85 12.35
CA ASP A 424 15.22 -11.56 12.16
C ASP A 424 16.03 -11.56 10.86
N ARG A 425 16.75 -12.65 10.60
CA ARG A 425 17.51 -12.82 9.35
C ARG A 425 16.58 -12.90 8.13
N TYR A 426 15.46 -13.59 8.25
CA TYR A 426 14.47 -13.67 7.18
C TYR A 426 13.92 -12.27 6.84
N LEU A 427 13.49 -11.51 7.85
CA LEU A 427 12.96 -10.17 7.66
C LEU A 427 14.01 -9.17 7.16
N ASP A 428 15.28 -9.36 7.49
CA ASP A 428 16.37 -8.57 6.89
C ASP A 428 16.63 -8.90 5.42
N SER A 429 16.22 -10.08 4.96
CA SER A 429 16.44 -10.56 3.59
C SER A 429 15.27 -10.36 2.65
N ILE A 430 14.06 -10.16 3.18
CA ILE A 430 12.89 -9.96 2.32
C ILE A 430 12.97 -8.63 1.60
N THR A 431 12.65 -8.69 0.31
CA THR A 431 12.67 -7.56 -0.59
C THR A 431 11.30 -7.43 -1.26
N GLU A 432 11.26 -7.47 -2.56
CA GLU A 432 10.03 -7.32 -3.31
C GLU A 432 9.41 -8.68 -3.64
N ARG A 433 8.10 -8.70 -3.85
CA ARG A 433 7.35 -9.91 -4.22
C ARG A 433 7.78 -10.54 -5.54
N GLN A 434 8.56 -9.85 -6.36
CA GLN A 434 9.16 -10.39 -7.58
C GLN A 434 10.46 -11.17 -7.31
N ASP A 435 10.98 -11.05 -6.10
CA ASP A 435 12.18 -11.78 -5.71
C ASP A 435 11.78 -13.07 -4.99
N LEU A 436 12.39 -14.17 -5.42
CA LEU A 436 12.19 -15.45 -4.77
C LEU A 436 12.98 -15.51 -3.46
N CYS A 437 12.27 -15.38 -2.35
CA CYS A 437 12.89 -15.46 -1.03
C CYS A 437 12.78 -16.85 -0.41
N ILE A 438 11.67 -17.55 -0.60
CA ILE A 438 11.36 -18.87 -0.03
C ILE A 438 10.51 -19.66 -1.01
N ASN A 439 10.90 -20.92 -1.25
CA ASN A 439 10.08 -21.89 -1.97
C ASN A 439 9.42 -22.86 -0.96
N MET A 440 8.12 -22.84 -0.89
CA MET A 440 7.34 -23.75 -0.03
C MET A 440 6.64 -24.86 -0.82
N THR A 441 6.85 -24.93 -2.15
CA THR A 441 6.29 -25.97 -3.03
C THR A 441 7.17 -27.23 -3.02
N THR A 442 6.68 -28.29 -3.64
CA THR A 442 7.46 -29.51 -3.88
C THR A 442 8.34 -29.43 -5.13
N LEU A 443 8.18 -28.39 -5.96
CA LEU A 443 8.98 -28.16 -7.15
C LEU A 443 10.33 -27.55 -6.78
N GLY A 444 11.37 -27.79 -7.59
CA GLY A 444 12.66 -27.14 -7.42
C GLY A 444 12.61 -25.64 -7.72
N ASP A 445 13.46 -24.84 -7.07
CA ASP A 445 13.52 -23.39 -7.29
C ASP A 445 13.74 -23.03 -8.77
N GLN A 446 14.65 -23.75 -9.42
CA GLN A 446 14.97 -23.52 -10.83
C GLN A 446 13.78 -23.90 -11.72
N GLU A 447 13.15 -25.05 -11.46
CA GLU A 447 11.99 -25.53 -12.20
C GLU A 447 10.83 -24.53 -12.18
N VAL A 448 10.51 -23.98 -11.02
CA VAL A 448 9.42 -22.98 -10.89
C VAL A 448 9.77 -21.69 -11.62
N ARG A 449 11.01 -21.22 -11.52
CA ARG A 449 11.46 -20.02 -12.26
C ARG A 449 11.34 -20.22 -13.76
N GLU A 450 11.73 -21.40 -14.28
CA GLU A 450 11.61 -21.74 -15.70
C GLU A 450 10.16 -21.81 -16.14
N LEU A 451 9.29 -22.51 -15.41
CA LEU A 451 7.86 -22.60 -15.72
C LEU A 451 7.18 -21.21 -15.80
N ILE A 452 7.51 -20.33 -14.85
CA ILE A 452 6.92 -18.98 -14.83
C ILE A 452 7.52 -18.14 -15.97
N ALA A 453 8.82 -18.22 -16.22
CA ALA A 453 9.47 -17.50 -17.32
C ALA A 453 8.90 -17.94 -18.68
N GLU A 454 8.81 -19.24 -18.94
CA GLU A 454 8.23 -19.79 -20.17
C GLU A 454 6.77 -19.37 -20.37
N GLY A 455 5.94 -19.44 -19.31
CA GLY A 455 4.55 -19.00 -19.35
C GLY A 455 4.44 -17.50 -19.64
N ALA A 456 5.28 -16.68 -19.03
CA ALA A 456 5.34 -15.24 -19.24
C ALA A 456 5.80 -14.88 -20.67
N GLU A 457 6.86 -15.53 -21.17
CA GLU A 457 7.36 -15.34 -22.55
C GLU A 457 6.28 -15.69 -23.59
N LYS A 458 5.64 -16.85 -23.42
CA LYS A 458 4.56 -17.29 -24.30
C LYS A 458 3.40 -16.30 -24.32
N LEU A 459 2.96 -15.87 -23.14
CA LEU A 459 1.87 -14.89 -23.02
C LEU A 459 2.26 -13.51 -23.60
N ASN A 460 3.51 -13.06 -23.37
CA ASN A 460 4.06 -11.85 -23.95
C ASN A 460 4.05 -11.87 -25.48
N ALA A 461 4.49 -12.99 -26.05
CA ALA A 461 4.52 -13.19 -27.50
C ALA A 461 3.10 -13.22 -28.11
N GLU A 462 2.19 -14.01 -27.55
CA GLU A 462 0.82 -14.18 -28.04
C GLU A 462 -0.01 -12.89 -27.94
N LEU A 463 0.18 -12.12 -26.88
CA LEU A 463 -0.50 -10.84 -26.69
C LEU A 463 0.22 -9.68 -27.39
N GLU A 464 1.35 -9.92 -28.04
CA GLU A 464 2.16 -8.91 -28.73
C GLU A 464 2.54 -7.73 -27.82
N ILE A 465 2.86 -8.01 -26.53
CA ILE A 465 3.19 -6.97 -25.55
C ILE A 465 4.57 -6.36 -25.84
N GLY A 466 5.56 -7.19 -26.20
CA GLY A 466 6.89 -6.74 -26.61
C GLY A 466 7.84 -6.47 -25.46
N LEU A 467 7.65 -7.11 -24.29
CA LEU A 467 8.55 -7.05 -23.16
C LEU A 467 9.85 -7.82 -23.46
N ASN A 468 10.97 -7.33 -22.96
CA ASN A 468 12.24 -8.06 -22.95
C ASN A 468 12.27 -9.05 -21.76
N ALA A 469 13.25 -9.97 -21.77
CA ALA A 469 13.37 -11.02 -20.76
C ALA A 469 13.46 -10.46 -19.32
N GLU A 470 14.18 -9.34 -19.12
CA GLU A 470 14.35 -8.71 -17.81
C GLU A 470 13.06 -8.10 -17.26
N SER A 471 12.14 -7.71 -18.16
CA SER A 471 10.89 -7.04 -17.81
C SER A 471 9.70 -7.99 -17.66
N LEU A 472 9.85 -9.28 -17.99
CA LEU A 472 8.73 -10.23 -18.00
C LEU A 472 8.05 -10.37 -16.63
N LEU A 473 8.80 -10.57 -15.57
CA LEU A 473 8.26 -10.72 -14.21
C LEU A 473 8.12 -9.40 -13.48
N LYS A 474 8.93 -8.42 -13.85
CA LYS A 474 9.08 -7.15 -13.15
C LYS A 474 8.27 -6.01 -13.77
N THR A 475 7.07 -6.26 -14.23
CA THR A 475 6.25 -5.26 -14.91
C THR A 475 4.84 -5.18 -14.34
N GLY A 476 4.21 -4.03 -14.46
CA GLY A 476 2.78 -3.89 -14.21
C GLY A 476 1.96 -4.69 -15.23
N GLY A 477 0.70 -4.98 -14.92
CA GLY A 477 -0.18 -5.70 -15.84
C GLY A 477 -0.42 -4.95 -17.15
N TYR A 478 -0.51 -5.67 -18.26
CA TYR A 478 -0.83 -5.14 -19.58
C TYR A 478 -2.09 -5.78 -20.16
N ASN A 479 -2.82 -5.01 -20.93
CA ASN A 479 -3.99 -5.48 -21.68
C ASN A 479 -3.79 -5.28 -23.18
N LYS A 480 -4.07 -6.30 -24.00
CA LYS A 480 -3.90 -6.29 -25.46
C LYS A 480 -4.61 -5.10 -26.12
N HIS A 481 -5.80 -4.76 -25.67
CA HIS A 481 -6.61 -3.70 -26.30
C HIS A 481 -6.13 -2.28 -26.01
N THR A 482 -5.42 -2.10 -24.93
CA THR A 482 -5.09 -0.77 -24.39
C THR A 482 -3.62 -0.38 -24.57
N ASN A 483 -2.70 -1.34 -24.78
CA ASN A 483 -1.26 -1.08 -24.83
C ASN A 483 -0.64 -1.00 -26.24
N LYS A 484 -1.36 -1.36 -27.32
CA LYS A 484 -0.78 -1.29 -28.68
C LYS A 484 -0.17 0.08 -29.04
N LYS A 485 -0.79 1.18 -28.61
CA LYS A 485 -0.28 2.54 -28.87
C LYS A 485 0.95 2.86 -28.03
N ARG A 486 1.00 2.38 -26.77
CA ARG A 486 2.10 2.62 -25.83
C ARG A 486 3.38 1.89 -26.27
N ILE A 487 3.28 0.62 -26.64
CA ILE A 487 4.41 -0.17 -27.13
C ILE A 487 5.01 0.44 -28.40
N LYS A 488 4.18 0.93 -29.33
CA LYS A 488 4.66 1.62 -30.52
C LYS A 488 5.37 2.94 -30.19
N LYS A 489 4.95 3.65 -29.15
CA LYS A 489 5.60 4.87 -28.67
C LYS A 489 6.96 4.57 -28.01
N PHE A 490 7.03 3.51 -27.18
CA PHE A 490 8.30 3.07 -26.58
C PHE A 490 9.32 2.58 -27.62
N LYS A 491 8.90 1.90 -28.67
CA LYS A 491 9.80 1.46 -29.77
C LYS A 491 10.32 2.61 -30.65
N ARG A 492 9.67 3.78 -30.64
CA ARG A 492 10.09 4.96 -31.44
C ARG A 492 10.98 5.95 -30.69
N GLU A 493 10.90 5.99 -29.37
CA GLU A 493 11.68 6.90 -28.56
C GLU A 493 12.73 6.12 -27.76
N ASP A 494 13.85 5.84 -28.42
CA ASP A 494 15.12 5.46 -27.82
C ASP A 494 15.21 4.12 -27.05
N ASN A 495 16.03 3.21 -27.58
CA ASN A 495 16.43 1.97 -26.91
C ASN A 495 17.10 2.19 -25.55
N SER A 496 17.56 3.41 -25.26
CA SER A 496 18.19 3.78 -23.97
C SER A 496 17.19 3.83 -22.81
N LEU A 497 15.92 4.11 -23.05
CA LEU A 497 14.89 4.11 -22.00
C LEU A 497 14.48 2.68 -21.55
N ILE A 498 14.62 1.69 -22.40
CA ILE A 498 14.34 0.29 -22.09
C ILE A 498 15.48 -0.32 -21.27
N LEU A 499 16.72 0.10 -21.51
CA LEU A 499 17.90 -0.39 -20.79
C LEU A 499 18.02 0.10 -19.34
N ASN A 500 17.34 1.21 -18.98
CA ASN A 500 17.32 1.74 -17.62
C ASN A 500 16.24 1.11 -16.71
N TYR A 501 15.46 0.15 -17.21
CA TYR A 501 14.46 -0.58 -16.42
C TYR A 501 15.03 -1.77 -15.64
N SER A 502 16.31 -2.09 -15.75
CA SER A 502 16.95 -3.23 -15.09
C SER A 502 17.11 -3.05 -13.57
N GLU A 503 16.94 -1.86 -13.04
CA GLU A 503 16.99 -1.59 -11.60
C GLU A 503 15.76 -0.79 -11.18
N ALA A 504 14.75 -1.50 -10.66
CA ALA A 504 13.70 -0.99 -9.80
C ALA A 504 12.57 -0.12 -10.39
N GLU A 505 11.66 -0.67 -11.17
CA GLU A 505 10.35 -0.06 -11.35
C GLU A 505 9.21 -1.06 -11.16
N PHE A 506 8.77 -1.20 -9.92
CA PHE A 506 7.62 -2.02 -9.58
C PHE A 506 6.60 -1.24 -8.78
N VAL A 507 5.39 -1.19 -9.32
CA VAL A 507 4.19 -0.74 -8.64
C VAL A 507 3.76 -1.84 -7.67
N GLN A 508 3.89 -1.62 -6.37
CA GLN A 508 3.11 -2.36 -5.38
C GLN A 508 1.68 -1.86 -5.42
N PHE A 509 0.74 -2.80 -5.50
CA PHE A 509 -0.66 -2.54 -5.25
C PHE A 509 -0.94 -2.44 -3.74
#